data_3f5fe1ee0d57ff42a684cabc8b814813
#
_entry.id   3f5fe1ee0d57ff42a684cabc8b814813
#
_cell.length_a   1.000
_cell.length_b   1.000
_cell.length_c   1.000
_cell.angle_alpha   90.00
_cell.angle_beta   90.00
_cell.angle_gamma   90.00
#
_symmetry.space_group_name_H-M   'P 1'
#
loop_
_entity.id
_entity.type
_entity.pdbx_description
1 polymer ?
#
loop_
_entity_poly.entity_id
_entity_poly.type
_entity_poly.pdbx_seq_one_letter_code
_entity_poly.pdbx_strand_id
1 'polypeptide(L)'
;MSGINIDKVSVQWGYWATPRYEGEYPRVSAGFAELKCDARYLSKYRVQPISDDLGMQIDRHMQVIKKITPELYDIFMLTYVKRWDKSDIWHYLNISKSEYFNRLKIAKTSLLLMIESNNCIFLA
;
A
#
# COMPACT_ATOMS: atom_id res chain seq x y z
N MET A 1 -3.39 16.20 17.44
CA MET A 1 -2.94 16.32 16.06
C MET A 1 -2.14 15.09 15.67
N SER A 2 -2.49 14.50 14.55
CA SER A 2 -1.81 13.31 14.09
C SER A 2 -0.44 13.66 13.50
N GLY A 3 0.62 13.00 13.96
CA GLY A 3 1.93 13.12 13.37
C GLY A 3 2.16 12.13 12.22
N ILE A 4 1.13 11.34 11.86
CA ILE A 4 1.26 10.28 10.89
C ILE A 4 0.97 10.81 9.49
N ASN A 5 1.95 10.66 8.61
CA ASN A 5 1.76 10.90 7.18
C ASN A 5 1.40 9.56 6.53
N ILE A 6 0.11 9.36 6.28
CA ILE A 6 -0.38 8.08 5.77
C ILE A 6 0.17 7.74 4.39
N ASP A 7 0.45 8.73 3.56
CA ASP A 7 1.04 8.47 2.24
C ASP A 7 2.44 7.89 2.39
N LYS A 8 3.24 8.46 3.29
CA LYS A 8 4.60 7.97 3.56
C LYS A 8 4.56 6.56 4.15
N VAL A 9 3.69 6.34 5.13
CA VAL A 9 3.53 5.01 5.77
C VAL A 9 3.10 3.98 4.74
N SER A 10 2.17 4.33 3.86
CA SER A 10 1.70 3.41 2.82
C SER A 10 2.84 2.99 1.87
N VAL A 11 3.68 3.95 1.47
CA VAL A 11 4.85 3.66 0.63
C VAL A 11 5.83 2.76 1.38
N GLN A 12 6.13 3.08 2.63
CA GLN A 12 7.05 2.29 3.45
C GLN A 12 6.55 0.86 3.64
N TRP A 13 5.25 0.70 3.92
CA TRP A 13 4.68 -0.63 4.07
C TRP A 13 4.72 -1.39 2.75
N GLY A 14 4.50 -0.70 1.64
CA GLY A 14 4.59 -1.34 0.31
C GLY A 14 5.94 -2.01 0.08
N TYR A 15 7.02 -1.35 0.43
CA TYR A 15 8.35 -1.94 0.32
C TYR A 15 8.57 -3.08 1.31
N TRP A 16 8.07 -2.93 2.54
CA TRP A 16 8.14 -3.98 3.56
C TRP A 16 7.40 -5.24 3.10
N ALA A 17 6.26 -5.07 2.45
CA ALA A 17 5.39 -6.18 2.07
C ALA A 17 5.80 -6.86 0.75
N THR A 18 6.60 -6.19 -0.09
CA THR A 18 6.92 -6.67 -1.43
C THR A 18 7.38 -8.14 -1.46
N PRO A 19 8.36 -8.57 -0.66
CA PRO A 19 8.79 -9.96 -0.72
C PRO A 19 7.73 -10.96 -0.23
N ARG A 20 6.74 -10.49 0.53
CA ARG A 20 5.69 -11.36 1.09
C ARG A 20 4.55 -11.62 0.11
N TYR A 21 4.42 -10.77 -0.91
CA TYR A 21 3.28 -10.83 -1.84
C TYR A 21 3.71 -10.93 -3.30
N GLU A 22 4.88 -11.53 -3.57
CA GLU A 22 5.45 -11.55 -4.92
C GLU A 22 4.57 -12.22 -5.98
N GLY A 23 3.85 -13.27 -5.64
CA GLY A 23 3.09 -14.05 -6.61
C GLY A 23 1.62 -13.68 -6.74
N GLU A 24 1.15 -12.65 -6.06
CA GLU A 24 -0.30 -12.42 -5.92
C GLU A 24 -0.97 -11.81 -7.16
N TYR A 25 -0.23 -11.04 -7.96
CA TYR A 25 -0.78 -10.38 -9.14
C TYR A 25 0.06 -10.68 -10.37
N PRO A 26 -0.53 -10.52 -11.58
CA PRO A 26 0.25 -10.73 -12.79
C PRO A 26 1.38 -9.72 -12.90
N ARG A 27 2.45 -10.10 -13.61
CA ARG A 27 3.58 -9.20 -13.83
C ARG A 27 3.23 -8.19 -14.90
N VAL A 28 3.56 -6.93 -14.64
CA VAL A 28 3.64 -5.92 -15.67
C VAL A 28 4.93 -6.21 -16.47
N SER A 29 5.22 -5.48 -17.53
CA SER A 29 6.41 -5.77 -18.36
C SER A 29 7.65 -5.91 -17.48
N ALA A 30 8.54 -6.86 -17.84
CA ALA A 30 9.72 -7.17 -17.05
C ALA A 30 10.61 -5.95 -16.81
N GLY A 31 10.83 -5.14 -17.83
CA GLY A 31 11.65 -3.94 -17.70
C GLY A 31 11.10 -2.93 -16.72
N PHE A 32 9.79 -2.80 -16.68
CA PHE A 32 9.12 -1.89 -15.75
C PHE A 32 9.31 -2.36 -14.30
N ALA A 33 9.13 -3.65 -14.07
CA ALA A 33 9.30 -4.24 -12.73
C ALA A 33 10.74 -4.09 -12.24
N GLU A 34 11.72 -4.32 -13.10
CA GLU A 34 13.13 -4.18 -12.75
C GLU A 34 13.47 -2.76 -12.35
N LEU A 35 12.99 -1.76 -13.10
CA LEU A 35 13.22 -0.37 -12.77
C LEU A 35 12.69 0.00 -11.40
N LYS A 36 11.52 -0.49 -11.05
CA LYS A 36 10.89 -0.17 -9.77
C LYS A 36 11.52 -0.88 -8.59
N CYS A 37 12.21 -1.98 -8.82
CA CYS A 37 12.89 -2.73 -7.77
C CYS A 37 14.38 -2.40 -7.67
N ASP A 38 14.85 -1.46 -8.48
CA ASP A 38 16.26 -1.06 -8.50
C ASP A 38 16.64 -0.40 -7.16
N ALA A 39 17.77 -0.82 -6.60
CA ALA A 39 18.29 -0.23 -5.37
C ALA A 39 18.53 1.27 -5.51
N ARG A 40 18.87 1.74 -6.69
CA ARG A 40 19.04 3.18 -6.94
C ARG A 40 17.75 3.93 -6.82
N TYR A 41 16.63 3.31 -7.19
CA TYR A 41 15.31 3.90 -7.01
C TYR A 41 15.00 4.09 -5.53
N LEU A 42 15.23 3.08 -4.72
CA LEU A 42 15.03 3.13 -3.27
C LEU A 42 15.91 4.21 -2.63
N SER A 43 17.19 4.26 -3.00
CA SER A 43 18.12 5.24 -2.49
C SER A 43 17.71 6.65 -2.88
N LYS A 44 17.27 6.85 -4.13
CA LYS A 44 16.86 8.15 -4.64
C LYS A 44 15.67 8.74 -3.85
N TYR A 45 14.70 7.90 -3.52
CA TYR A 45 13.50 8.35 -2.81
C TYR A 45 13.62 8.24 -1.30
N ARG A 46 14.76 7.76 -0.82
CA ARG A 46 15.07 7.68 0.62
C ARG A 46 13.96 7.05 1.44
N VAL A 47 13.44 5.93 0.95
CA VAL A 47 12.38 5.21 1.66
C VAL A 47 12.96 4.62 2.93
N GLN A 48 12.43 5.06 4.08
CA GLN A 48 12.84 4.51 5.37
C GLN A 48 12.06 3.24 5.65
N PRO A 49 12.71 2.19 6.17
CA PRO A 49 11.98 0.97 6.52
C PRO A 49 11.08 1.21 7.74
N ILE A 50 9.96 0.52 7.78
CA ILE A 50 9.10 0.51 8.97
C ILE A 50 9.50 -0.68 9.85
N SER A 51 9.12 -0.61 11.14
CA SER A 51 9.34 -1.72 12.04
C SER A 51 8.48 -2.91 11.65
N ASP A 52 8.93 -4.13 11.98
CA ASP A 52 8.16 -5.33 11.72
C ASP A 52 6.82 -5.32 12.48
N ASP A 53 6.80 -4.76 13.67
CA ASP A 53 5.56 -4.66 14.46
C ASP A 53 4.51 -3.84 13.73
N LEU A 54 4.87 -2.67 13.23
CA LEU A 54 3.95 -1.84 12.47
C LEU A 54 3.59 -2.51 11.15
N GLY A 55 4.57 -3.11 10.47
CA GLY A 55 4.32 -3.84 9.24
C GLY A 55 3.30 -4.94 9.41
N MET A 56 3.40 -5.71 10.50
CA MET A 56 2.45 -6.78 10.79
C MET A 56 1.07 -6.26 11.19
N GLN A 57 1.00 -5.14 11.90
CA GLN A 57 -0.29 -4.51 12.22
C GLN A 57 -1.03 -4.10 10.94
N ILE A 58 -0.32 -3.47 10.03
CA ILE A 58 -0.89 -3.06 8.75
C ILE A 58 -1.30 -4.29 7.93
N ASP A 59 -0.46 -5.32 7.94
CA ASP A 59 -0.76 -6.56 7.22
C ASP A 59 -2.07 -7.19 7.70
N ARG A 60 -2.27 -7.26 9.01
CA ARG A 60 -3.52 -7.79 9.58
C ARG A 60 -4.73 -6.95 9.16
N HIS A 61 -4.58 -5.64 9.17
CA HIS A 61 -5.64 -4.74 8.71
C HIS A 61 -5.96 -4.97 7.23
N MET A 62 -4.93 -5.14 6.41
CA MET A 62 -5.12 -5.40 4.98
C MET A 62 -5.81 -6.75 4.74
N GLN A 63 -5.56 -7.75 5.56
CA GLN A 63 -6.25 -9.04 5.44
C GLN A 63 -7.74 -8.90 5.77
N VAL A 64 -8.08 -8.04 6.73
CA VAL A 64 -9.49 -7.75 7.04
C VAL A 64 -10.16 -7.02 5.86
N ILE A 65 -9.47 -6.03 5.29
CA ILE A 65 -9.98 -5.32 4.12
C ILE A 65 -10.19 -6.27 2.95
N LYS A 66 -9.28 -7.21 2.75
CA LYS A 66 -9.41 -8.22 1.69
C LYS A 66 -10.70 -9.01 1.82
N LYS A 67 -11.10 -9.34 3.04
CA LYS A 67 -12.34 -10.09 3.29
C LYS A 67 -13.58 -9.24 3.11
N ILE A 68 -13.55 -7.99 3.58
CA ILE A 68 -14.73 -7.13 3.63
C ILE A 68 -14.93 -6.35 2.33
N THR A 69 -13.85 -5.75 1.84
CA THR A 69 -13.88 -4.89 0.65
C THR A 69 -12.67 -5.20 -0.23
N PRO A 70 -12.72 -6.32 -0.99
CA PRO A 70 -11.56 -6.72 -1.81
C PRO A 70 -11.14 -5.66 -2.83
N GLU A 71 -12.06 -4.80 -3.28
CA GLU A 71 -11.72 -3.73 -4.21
C GLU A 71 -10.71 -2.75 -3.61
N LEU A 72 -10.85 -2.43 -2.34
CA LEU A 72 -9.91 -1.54 -1.65
C LEU A 72 -8.57 -2.22 -1.45
N TYR A 73 -8.60 -3.51 -1.14
CA TYR A 73 -7.37 -4.30 -0.99
C TYR A 73 -6.58 -4.30 -2.30
N ASP A 74 -7.25 -4.61 -3.41
CA ASP A 74 -6.58 -4.70 -4.71
C ASP A 74 -5.94 -3.38 -5.11
N ILE A 75 -6.65 -2.27 -4.93
CA ILE A 75 -6.15 -0.94 -5.27
C ILE A 75 -4.92 -0.60 -4.44
N PHE A 76 -4.97 -0.84 -3.14
CA PHE A 76 -3.86 -0.55 -2.24
C PHE A 76 -2.62 -1.39 -2.59
N MET A 77 -2.83 -2.68 -2.81
CA MET A 77 -1.73 -3.60 -3.12
C MET A 77 -1.08 -3.26 -4.45
N LEU A 78 -1.88 -2.99 -5.48
CA LEU A 78 -1.34 -2.65 -6.80
C LEU A 78 -0.61 -1.31 -6.78
N THR A 79 -1.07 -0.38 -5.98
CA THR A 79 -0.46 0.94 -5.89
C THR A 79 0.86 0.92 -5.10
N TYR A 80 0.88 0.27 -3.94
CA TYR A 80 2.01 0.38 -3.02
C TYR A 80 2.93 -0.83 -2.99
N VAL A 81 2.42 -2.03 -3.16
CA VAL A 81 3.25 -3.24 -3.13
C VAL A 81 3.79 -3.57 -4.51
N LYS A 82 2.92 -3.61 -5.51
CA LYS A 82 3.33 -3.90 -6.90
C LYS A 82 3.81 -2.67 -7.64
N ARG A 83 3.40 -1.49 -7.18
CA ARG A 83 3.82 -0.19 -7.73
C ARG A 83 3.61 -0.08 -9.23
N TRP A 84 2.45 -0.54 -9.70
CA TRP A 84 2.05 -0.38 -11.10
C TRP A 84 1.80 1.09 -11.38
N ASP A 85 1.89 1.48 -12.66
CA ASP A 85 1.43 2.78 -13.09
C ASP A 85 -0.08 2.89 -12.81
N LYS A 86 -0.51 4.06 -12.34
CA LYS A 86 -1.91 4.27 -11.92
C LYS A 86 -2.89 3.95 -13.02
N SER A 87 -2.60 4.36 -14.27
CA SER A 87 -3.48 4.07 -15.40
C SER A 87 -3.61 2.57 -15.66
N ASP A 88 -2.53 1.82 -15.47
CA ASP A 88 -2.58 0.36 -15.61
C ASP A 88 -3.50 -0.25 -14.56
N ILE A 89 -3.50 0.31 -13.35
CA ILE A 89 -4.33 -0.20 -12.26
C ILE A 89 -5.80 -0.02 -12.57
N TRP A 90 -6.23 1.20 -12.94
CA TRP A 90 -7.65 1.40 -13.17
C TRP A 90 -8.15 0.70 -14.43
N HIS A 91 -7.29 0.51 -15.43
CA HIS A 91 -7.65 -0.30 -16.59
C HIS A 91 -7.79 -1.77 -16.22
N TYR A 92 -6.85 -2.31 -15.44
CA TYR A 92 -6.91 -3.69 -14.99
C TYR A 92 -8.17 -3.98 -14.18
N LEU A 93 -8.54 -3.06 -13.29
CA LEU A 93 -9.71 -3.20 -12.43
C LEU A 93 -11.01 -2.78 -13.12
N ASN A 94 -10.91 -2.25 -14.34
CA ASN A 94 -12.05 -1.80 -15.12
C ASN A 94 -12.88 -0.75 -14.40
N ILE A 95 -12.21 0.25 -13.85
CA ILE A 95 -12.85 1.37 -13.15
C ILE A 95 -12.36 2.69 -13.76
N SER A 96 -13.03 3.78 -13.44
CA SER A 96 -12.63 5.10 -13.91
C SER A 96 -11.47 5.63 -13.07
N LYS A 97 -10.79 6.65 -13.59
CA LYS A 97 -9.73 7.35 -12.86
C LYS A 97 -10.26 7.93 -11.54
N SER A 98 -11.43 8.54 -11.57
CA SER A 98 -12.05 9.12 -10.37
C SER A 98 -12.33 8.04 -9.32
N GLU A 99 -12.86 6.90 -9.76
CA GLU A 99 -13.11 5.76 -8.88
C GLU A 99 -11.82 5.26 -8.23
N TYR A 100 -10.75 5.17 -9.02
CA TYR A 100 -9.46 4.74 -8.51
C TYR A 100 -8.98 5.62 -7.35
N PHE A 101 -8.96 6.93 -7.58
CA PHE A 101 -8.48 7.86 -6.55
C PHE A 101 -9.40 7.89 -5.33
N ASN A 102 -10.70 7.80 -5.54
CA ASN A 102 -11.67 7.77 -4.45
C ASN A 102 -11.49 6.52 -3.57
N ARG A 103 -11.38 5.36 -4.19
CA ARG A 103 -11.20 4.10 -3.46
C ARG A 103 -9.84 4.05 -2.76
N LEU A 104 -8.79 4.56 -3.40
CA LEU A 104 -7.46 4.63 -2.77
C LEU A 104 -7.50 5.51 -1.53
N LYS A 105 -8.18 6.65 -1.60
CA LYS A 105 -8.35 7.54 -0.45
C LYS A 105 -9.08 6.84 0.69
N ILE A 106 -10.14 6.09 0.38
CA ILE A 106 -10.89 5.35 1.39
C ILE A 106 -9.99 4.31 2.07
N ALA A 107 -9.19 3.57 1.29
CA ALA A 107 -8.28 2.58 1.83
C ALA A 107 -7.25 3.21 2.77
N LYS A 108 -6.66 4.33 2.37
CA LYS A 108 -5.68 5.05 3.19
C LYS A 108 -6.32 5.60 4.46
N THR A 109 -7.52 6.13 4.37
CA THR A 109 -8.24 6.66 5.53
C THR A 109 -8.52 5.55 6.54
N SER A 110 -8.96 4.39 6.05
CA SER A 110 -9.19 3.22 6.90
C SER A 110 -7.93 2.81 7.65
N LEU A 111 -6.79 2.79 6.94
CA LEU A 111 -5.51 2.45 7.54
C LEU A 111 -5.10 3.47 8.60
N LEU A 112 -5.26 4.75 8.29
CA LEU A 112 -4.94 5.81 9.23
C LEU A 112 -5.77 5.70 10.49
N LEU A 113 -7.06 5.44 10.36
CA LEU A 113 -7.95 5.28 11.52
C LEU A 113 -7.52 4.09 12.39
N MET A 114 -7.11 2.99 11.79
CA MET A 114 -6.62 1.83 12.53
C MET A 114 -5.37 2.18 13.33
N ILE A 115 -4.40 2.82 12.70
CA ILE A 115 -3.15 3.19 13.36
C ILE A 115 -3.41 4.18 14.50
N GLU A 116 -4.23 5.18 14.27
CA GLU A 116 -4.58 6.18 15.29
C GLU A 116 -5.32 5.54 16.47
N SER A 117 -6.24 4.61 16.19
CA SER A 117 -6.97 3.91 17.23
C SER A 117 -6.04 3.09 18.11
N ASN A 118 -5.09 2.40 17.51
CA ASN A 118 -4.12 1.61 18.26
C ASN A 118 -3.23 2.50 19.15
N ASN A 119 -2.80 3.64 18.60
CA ASN A 119 -2.01 4.59 19.37
C ASN A 119 -2.80 5.14 20.55
N CYS A 120 -4.08 5.45 20.36
CA CYS A 120 -4.94 5.94 21.44
C CYS A 120 -5.11 4.89 22.53
N ILE A 121 -5.26 3.61 22.15
CA ILE A 121 -5.39 2.52 23.12
C ILE A 121 -4.13 2.41 23.97
N PHE A 122 -2.97 2.52 23.35
CA PHE A 122 -1.70 2.43 24.09
C PHE A 122 -1.47 3.65 24.99
N LEU A 123 -1.98 4.80 24.62
CA LEU A 123 -1.82 6.03 25.39
C LEU A 123 -2.83 6.14 26.53
N ALA A 124 -3.92 5.44 26.40
CA ALA A 124 -4.94 5.42 27.45
C ALA A 124 -4.55 4.47 28.57
#